data_20ee15c7b253d959c82cd7c234e0f916
#
_entry.id   20ee15c7b253d959c82cd7c234e0f916
#
_cell.length_a   1.000
_cell.length_b   1.000
_cell.length_c   1.000
_cell.angle_alpha   90.00
_cell.angle_beta   90.00
_cell.angle_gamma   90.00
#
_symmetry.space_group_name_H-M   'P 1'
#
loop_
_entity.id
_entity.type
_entity.pdbx_description
1 polymer ?
#
loop_
_entity_poly.entity_id
_entity_poly.type
_entity_poly.pdbx_seq_one_letter_code
_entity_poly.pdbx_strand_id
1 'polypeptide(L)'
;FSPNGHKYIRQFDCESVPTVTYRVGGVILTKEKVFISHENRILIKYTLVEAHSATTLQFRPFLAFRNANDLCIENGAINTKTESVKNGISTCLYHGYPSLYMQFSKAPEWVEDRHWYKGVEYYKDRDRGIPYKEDLWVPGYFQLPIKKGESIIFSASTFEADPDEFLSTYENELKTRTCRTSFYNCLKNSAKQFYLKNGSGLYIMAGYPWYNVRARDELMALPGCTLAIDHKEDYELIMETFLKALRKFLDNGTKDKTIGEIDLPDIPLWTVWAIQQFRRSSSTRECREKYGETVRWIVEEIRNGKVPNLRLDSNGLLSSNGQDSPVTWLSASINGKPIIPRTGYILEFNALWYNAIRFLISLYEGDIALQEYLDELNALAETVKGSFVSTFLNDYGYLYDYVNGTYTDLEVRPNMAIAIGLEYSPLDRRQRKKVLDLVTRELLTPKGLRSLSPKSYAYRPTYVGDPVQREYTVHQGPARPWLFGFYADAYFKVFGVSGVGFIERMLIGYEDEMTEGCIGSLSEMYDGNPPYTGRGAVSTAKNVGEILRTLKNVKELNKLQTLETEESK
;
A
#
# COMPACT_ATOMS: atom_id res chain seq x y z
N PHE A 1 -23.76 -2.71 -24.48
CA PHE A 1 -22.71 -3.09 -25.43
C PHE A 1 -23.23 -4.11 -26.43
N SER A 2 -22.91 -3.96 -27.68
CA SER A 2 -23.16 -4.93 -28.72
C SER A 2 -21.83 -5.23 -29.43
N PRO A 3 -21.45 -6.51 -29.63
CA PRO A 3 -22.12 -7.72 -29.14
C PRO A 3 -21.92 -7.93 -27.62
N ASN A 4 -22.81 -8.70 -26.99
CA ASN A 4 -22.76 -9.02 -25.56
C ASN A 4 -21.70 -10.08 -25.24
N GLY A 5 -20.43 -9.80 -25.49
CA GLY A 5 -19.31 -10.76 -25.38
C GLY A 5 -19.14 -11.38 -23.98
N HIS A 6 -19.55 -10.70 -22.92
CA HIS A 6 -19.52 -11.20 -21.55
C HIS A 6 -20.33 -12.50 -21.35
N LYS A 7 -21.36 -12.74 -22.15
CA LYS A 7 -22.17 -13.97 -22.10
C LYS A 7 -21.40 -15.21 -22.50
N TYR A 8 -20.28 -15.06 -23.20
CA TYR A 8 -19.45 -16.15 -23.68
C TYR A 8 -18.29 -16.48 -22.76
N ILE A 9 -18.09 -15.71 -21.68
CA ILE A 9 -17.12 -16.01 -20.64
C ILE A 9 -17.57 -17.26 -19.89
N ARG A 10 -16.70 -18.26 -19.81
CA ARG A 10 -16.93 -19.54 -19.11
C ARG A 10 -16.17 -19.65 -17.82
N GLN A 11 -14.95 -19.11 -17.82
CA GLN A 11 -14.07 -19.20 -16.67
C GLN A 11 -13.20 -17.96 -16.61
N PHE A 12 -12.95 -17.51 -15.40
CA PHE A 12 -11.88 -16.59 -15.08
C PHE A 12 -10.97 -17.27 -14.06
N ASP A 13 -9.68 -17.21 -14.30
CA ASP A 13 -8.64 -17.68 -13.40
C ASP A 13 -7.58 -16.60 -13.22
N CYS A 14 -6.93 -16.56 -12.07
CA CYS A 14 -5.87 -15.59 -11.77
C CYS A 14 -4.76 -16.23 -10.91
N GLU A 15 -4.54 -17.52 -10.99
CA GLU A 15 -3.50 -18.18 -10.20
C GLU A 15 -2.11 -17.62 -10.56
N SER A 16 -1.72 -17.67 -11.80
CA SER A 16 -0.46 -17.07 -12.26
C SER A 16 -0.67 -15.70 -12.88
N VAL A 17 -1.56 -15.60 -13.85
CA VAL A 17 -1.94 -14.36 -14.54
C VAL A 17 -3.44 -14.33 -14.82
N PRO A 18 -4.04 -13.14 -14.97
CA PRO A 18 -5.45 -13.04 -15.33
C PRO A 18 -5.74 -13.75 -16.66
N THR A 19 -6.49 -14.84 -16.61
CA THR A 19 -6.86 -15.70 -17.73
C THR A 19 -8.37 -15.76 -17.87
N VAL A 20 -8.88 -15.41 -19.04
CA VAL A 20 -10.31 -15.52 -19.36
C VAL A 20 -10.49 -16.56 -20.44
N THR A 21 -11.37 -17.53 -20.20
CA THR A 21 -11.78 -18.54 -21.17
C THR A 21 -13.14 -18.20 -21.75
N TYR A 22 -13.20 -18.08 -23.07
CA TYR A 22 -14.44 -17.85 -23.82
C TYR A 22 -14.87 -19.12 -24.55
N ARG A 23 -16.18 -19.34 -24.64
CA ARG A 23 -16.75 -20.41 -25.46
C ARG A 23 -17.89 -19.87 -26.32
N VAL A 24 -17.73 -19.96 -27.65
CA VAL A 24 -18.70 -19.47 -28.62
C VAL A 24 -18.90 -20.55 -29.70
N GLY A 25 -20.10 -21.17 -29.77
CA GLY A 25 -20.45 -22.08 -30.83
C GLY A 25 -19.46 -23.26 -31.02
N GLY A 26 -18.87 -23.79 -29.94
CA GLY A 26 -17.87 -24.86 -30.02
C GLY A 26 -16.40 -24.38 -30.15
N VAL A 27 -16.19 -23.09 -30.38
CA VAL A 27 -14.86 -22.48 -30.31
C VAL A 27 -14.52 -22.15 -28.87
N ILE A 28 -13.32 -22.51 -28.41
CA ILE A 28 -12.76 -22.19 -27.11
C ILE A 28 -11.51 -21.33 -27.30
N LEU A 29 -11.52 -20.11 -26.74
CA LEU A 29 -10.43 -19.16 -26.80
C LEU A 29 -10.03 -18.76 -25.38
N THR A 30 -8.73 -18.80 -25.07
CA THR A 30 -8.19 -18.22 -23.83
C THR A 30 -7.52 -16.88 -24.12
N LYS A 31 -7.60 -15.97 -23.13
CA LYS A 31 -6.98 -14.65 -23.15
C LYS A 31 -6.23 -14.45 -21.84
N GLU A 32 -4.91 -14.43 -21.91
CA GLU A 32 -4.00 -14.24 -20.77
C GLU A 32 -3.37 -12.85 -20.86
N LYS A 33 -3.25 -12.14 -19.73
CA LYS A 33 -2.70 -10.78 -19.68
C LYS A 33 -1.51 -10.70 -18.75
N VAL A 34 -0.43 -10.07 -19.22
CA VAL A 34 0.78 -9.84 -18.46
C VAL A 34 1.23 -8.39 -18.64
N PHE A 35 1.39 -7.66 -17.56
CA PHE A 35 2.07 -6.38 -17.56
C PHE A 35 3.54 -6.63 -17.27
N ILE A 36 4.44 -6.17 -18.15
CA ILE A 36 5.88 -6.45 -18.03
C ILE A 36 6.47 -5.59 -16.92
N SER A 37 7.19 -6.22 -16.01
CA SER A 37 7.81 -5.54 -14.87
C SER A 37 8.79 -4.47 -15.31
N HIS A 38 8.64 -3.26 -14.76
CA HIS A 38 9.47 -2.08 -15.02
C HIS A 38 9.44 -1.54 -16.46
N GLU A 39 8.48 -1.98 -17.30
CA GLU A 39 8.27 -1.46 -18.65
C GLU A 39 6.85 -0.93 -18.84
N ASN A 40 6.70 0.09 -19.68
CA ASN A 40 5.38 0.54 -20.13
C ASN A 40 4.88 -0.35 -21.26
N ARG A 41 4.69 -1.64 -20.98
CA ARG A 41 4.28 -2.65 -21.94
C ARG A 41 3.36 -3.71 -21.33
N ILE A 42 2.25 -3.98 -22.03
CA ILE A 42 1.37 -5.10 -21.74
C ILE A 42 1.46 -6.14 -22.87
N LEU A 43 1.57 -7.40 -22.51
CA LEU A 43 1.41 -8.52 -23.42
C LEU A 43 0.08 -9.23 -23.16
N ILE A 44 -0.65 -9.52 -24.24
CA ILE A 44 -1.91 -10.26 -24.17
C ILE A 44 -1.79 -11.47 -25.10
N LYS A 45 -1.77 -12.67 -24.52
CA LYS A 45 -1.70 -13.92 -25.27
C LYS A 45 -3.10 -14.48 -25.50
N TYR A 46 -3.42 -14.76 -26.75
CA TYR A 46 -4.65 -15.40 -27.18
C TYR A 46 -4.32 -16.79 -27.70
N THR A 47 -4.95 -17.83 -27.13
CA THR A 47 -4.77 -19.20 -27.58
C THR A 47 -6.09 -19.80 -28.05
N LEU A 48 -6.15 -20.27 -29.29
CA LEU A 48 -7.31 -21.00 -29.81
C LEU A 48 -7.23 -22.46 -29.38
N VAL A 49 -7.87 -22.78 -28.27
CA VAL A 49 -7.82 -24.11 -27.64
C VAL A 49 -8.61 -25.13 -28.46
N GLU A 50 -9.81 -24.72 -28.92
CA GLU A 50 -10.70 -25.62 -29.71
C GLU A 50 -11.38 -24.82 -30.82
N ALA A 51 -11.41 -25.38 -32.01
CA ALA A 51 -12.16 -24.87 -33.16
C ALA A 51 -12.42 -26.01 -34.18
N HIS A 52 -13.57 -25.96 -34.85
CA HIS A 52 -13.98 -26.94 -35.85
C HIS A 52 -13.70 -26.47 -37.27
N SER A 53 -13.35 -25.21 -37.47
CA SER A 53 -13.09 -24.59 -38.77
C SER A 53 -12.00 -23.55 -38.69
N ALA A 54 -11.56 -23.05 -39.85
CA ALA A 54 -10.67 -21.90 -39.95
C ALA A 54 -11.28 -20.72 -39.19
N THR A 55 -10.49 -20.08 -38.32
CA THR A 55 -10.91 -19.00 -37.46
C THR A 55 -10.04 -17.78 -37.71
N THR A 56 -10.67 -16.61 -37.76
CA THR A 56 -9.97 -15.31 -37.82
C THR A 56 -10.32 -14.50 -36.57
N LEU A 57 -9.32 -14.02 -35.87
CA LEU A 57 -9.49 -13.08 -34.77
C LEU A 57 -9.47 -11.66 -35.32
N GLN A 58 -10.43 -10.86 -34.88
CA GLN A 58 -10.48 -9.42 -35.17
C GLN A 58 -10.21 -8.66 -33.87
N PHE A 59 -9.21 -7.78 -33.88
CA PHE A 59 -8.83 -6.94 -32.75
C PHE A 59 -9.12 -5.48 -33.05
N ARG A 60 -10.02 -4.88 -32.30
CA ARG A 60 -10.40 -3.48 -32.44
C ARG A 60 -9.92 -2.71 -31.20
N PRO A 61 -8.88 -1.87 -31.29
CA PRO A 61 -8.42 -1.07 -30.17
C PRO A 61 -9.35 0.10 -29.90
N PHE A 62 -9.59 0.38 -28.62
CA PHE A 62 -10.29 1.56 -28.12
C PHE A 62 -9.29 2.40 -27.37
N LEU A 63 -8.91 3.56 -27.88
CA LEU A 63 -7.79 4.35 -27.42
C LEU A 63 -8.23 5.55 -26.59
N ALA A 64 -7.63 5.71 -25.41
CA ALA A 64 -7.78 6.84 -24.51
C ALA A 64 -6.41 7.47 -24.26
N PHE A 65 -6.05 8.51 -24.99
CA PHE A 65 -4.81 9.28 -24.78
C PHE A 65 -5.13 10.45 -23.86
N ARG A 66 -5.02 10.23 -22.56
CA ARG A 66 -5.35 11.21 -21.52
C ARG A 66 -4.63 10.93 -20.22
N ASN A 67 -4.63 11.88 -19.31
CA ASN A 67 -4.25 11.62 -17.92
C ASN A 67 -5.19 10.56 -17.32
N ALA A 68 -4.68 9.75 -16.41
CA ALA A 68 -5.42 8.66 -15.78
C ALA A 68 -6.71 9.11 -15.05
N ASN A 69 -6.74 10.35 -14.55
CA ASN A 69 -7.87 10.93 -13.84
C ASN A 69 -8.84 11.74 -14.72
N ASP A 70 -8.52 11.91 -16.00
CA ASP A 70 -9.35 12.66 -16.94
C ASP A 70 -10.21 11.71 -17.77
N LEU A 71 -11.20 12.27 -18.47
CA LEU A 71 -12.01 11.59 -19.47
C LEU A 71 -11.90 12.31 -20.81
N CYS A 72 -11.95 11.57 -21.91
CA CYS A 72 -11.90 12.10 -23.25
C CYS A 72 -13.32 12.17 -23.85
N ILE A 73 -13.59 13.23 -24.60
CA ILE A 73 -14.79 13.38 -25.44
C ILE A 73 -14.32 13.61 -26.87
N GLU A 74 -15.12 13.20 -27.86
CA GLU A 74 -14.88 13.47 -29.28
C GLU A 74 -14.45 14.92 -29.50
N ASN A 75 -13.34 15.10 -30.20
CA ASN A 75 -12.83 16.44 -30.53
C ASN A 75 -12.06 16.46 -31.86
N GLY A 76 -11.87 17.63 -32.40
CA GLY A 76 -11.17 17.83 -33.68
C GLY A 76 -9.65 18.01 -33.57
N ALA A 77 -9.09 17.98 -32.36
CA ALA A 77 -7.64 18.15 -32.14
C ALA A 77 -6.86 16.85 -32.33
N ILE A 78 -7.56 15.75 -32.56
CA ILE A 78 -6.97 14.41 -32.65
C ILE A 78 -6.11 14.27 -33.93
N ASN A 79 -4.91 13.70 -33.77
CA ASN A 79 -4.13 13.20 -34.90
C ASN A 79 -4.58 11.78 -35.23
N THR A 80 -5.15 11.60 -36.41
CA THR A 80 -5.72 10.32 -36.87
C THR A 80 -4.71 9.43 -37.61
N LYS A 81 -3.45 9.86 -37.75
CA LYS A 81 -2.44 9.11 -38.51
C LYS A 81 -1.97 7.88 -37.76
N THR A 82 -1.78 6.82 -38.52
CA THR A 82 -1.12 5.58 -38.08
C THR A 82 0.11 5.35 -38.93
N GLU A 83 1.17 4.85 -38.34
CA GLU A 83 2.42 4.49 -39.02
C GLU A 83 2.62 2.96 -38.94
N SER A 84 3.07 2.37 -40.05
CA SER A 84 3.35 0.92 -40.08
C SER A 84 4.66 0.64 -39.35
N VAL A 85 4.64 -0.38 -38.49
CA VAL A 85 5.82 -0.94 -37.80
C VAL A 85 5.86 -2.46 -38.01
N LYS A 86 6.95 -3.12 -37.60
CA LYS A 86 7.04 -4.59 -37.72
C LYS A 86 5.85 -5.27 -37.04
N ASN A 87 5.04 -6.00 -37.81
CA ASN A 87 3.85 -6.72 -37.34
C ASN A 87 2.80 -5.86 -36.61
N GLY A 88 2.61 -4.59 -37.02
CA GLY A 88 1.64 -3.74 -36.35
C GLY A 88 1.63 -2.30 -36.85
N ILE A 89 1.12 -1.41 -35.98
CA ILE A 89 1.08 0.04 -36.21
C ILE A 89 1.54 0.79 -34.96
N SER A 90 1.95 2.04 -35.18
CA SER A 90 2.07 3.04 -34.11
C SER A 90 1.11 4.20 -34.34
N THR A 91 0.73 4.89 -33.28
CA THR A 91 -0.10 6.10 -33.32
C THR A 91 0.17 6.98 -32.11
N CYS A 92 0.01 8.31 -32.29
CA CYS A 92 0.03 9.28 -31.21
C CYS A 92 -1.09 10.28 -31.44
N LEU A 93 -2.14 10.25 -30.62
CA LEU A 93 -3.36 11.03 -30.85
C LEU A 93 -3.19 12.52 -30.57
N TYR A 94 -2.33 12.89 -29.62
CA TYR A 94 -2.11 14.30 -29.23
C TYR A 94 -0.64 14.58 -29.00
N HIS A 95 -0.21 15.77 -29.38
CA HIS A 95 1.16 16.24 -29.14
C HIS A 95 1.49 16.23 -27.63
N GLY A 96 2.69 15.79 -27.28
CA GLY A 96 3.17 15.71 -25.90
C GLY A 96 2.90 14.38 -25.20
N TYR A 97 2.13 13.48 -25.83
CA TYR A 97 2.00 12.10 -25.37
C TYR A 97 3.01 11.18 -26.07
N PRO A 98 3.41 10.08 -25.42
CA PRO A 98 4.22 9.05 -26.08
C PRO A 98 3.42 8.37 -27.20
N SER A 99 4.11 7.90 -28.24
CA SER A 99 3.51 7.02 -29.24
C SER A 99 3.11 5.68 -28.63
N LEU A 100 1.97 5.16 -29.06
CA LEU A 100 1.52 3.81 -28.70
C LEU A 100 1.83 2.87 -29.85
N TYR A 101 2.63 1.84 -29.59
CA TYR A 101 2.96 0.76 -30.51
C TYR A 101 2.05 -0.43 -30.22
N MET A 102 1.31 -0.88 -31.22
CA MET A 102 0.43 -2.04 -31.18
C MET A 102 0.93 -3.09 -32.17
N GLN A 103 1.55 -4.13 -31.68
CA GLN A 103 2.26 -5.13 -32.47
C GLN A 103 1.80 -6.56 -32.11
N PHE A 104 1.94 -7.49 -33.05
CA PHE A 104 1.59 -8.90 -32.84
C PHE A 104 2.80 -9.80 -33.10
N SER A 105 2.85 -10.95 -32.45
CA SER A 105 3.86 -11.99 -32.70
C SER A 105 3.81 -12.57 -34.12
N LYS A 106 2.75 -12.26 -34.88
CA LYS A 106 2.51 -12.68 -36.27
C LYS A 106 1.96 -11.49 -37.05
N ALA A 107 2.36 -11.31 -38.29
CA ALA A 107 1.91 -10.20 -39.13
C ALA A 107 0.38 -10.18 -39.29
N PRO A 108 -0.29 -9.11 -38.85
CA PRO A 108 -1.71 -8.89 -39.02
C PRO A 108 -2.02 -8.26 -40.38
N GLU A 109 -3.25 -8.42 -40.84
CA GLU A 109 -3.87 -7.49 -41.79
C GLU A 109 -4.40 -6.30 -41.02
N TRP A 110 -4.02 -5.08 -41.45
CA TRP A 110 -4.55 -3.83 -40.87
C TRP A 110 -5.59 -3.22 -41.77
N VAL A 111 -6.76 -2.94 -41.22
CA VAL A 111 -7.88 -2.27 -41.91
C VAL A 111 -8.22 -0.96 -41.20
N GLU A 112 -8.08 0.14 -41.91
CA GLU A 112 -8.49 1.45 -41.39
C GLU A 112 -10.03 1.52 -41.30
N ASP A 113 -10.54 1.88 -40.10
CA ASP A 113 -11.97 2.08 -39.82
C ASP A 113 -12.08 3.13 -38.72
N ARG A 114 -11.85 4.40 -39.10
CA ARG A 114 -11.65 5.53 -38.17
C ARG A 114 -12.96 6.08 -37.69
N HIS A 115 -13.24 5.99 -36.40
CA HIS A 115 -14.42 6.58 -35.77
C HIS A 115 -14.27 6.74 -34.27
N TRP A 116 -15.13 7.55 -33.66
CA TRP A 116 -15.29 7.64 -32.24
C TRP A 116 -16.31 6.62 -31.73
N TYR A 117 -15.92 5.79 -30.76
CA TYR A 117 -16.83 4.94 -30.01
C TYR A 117 -17.34 5.74 -28.80
N LYS A 118 -18.61 6.16 -28.87
CA LYS A 118 -19.17 7.19 -27.98
C LYS A 118 -19.91 6.61 -26.80
N GLY A 119 -19.92 7.38 -25.68
CA GLY A 119 -20.78 7.14 -24.54
C GLY A 119 -20.42 5.91 -23.71
N VAL A 120 -19.14 5.59 -23.59
CA VAL A 120 -18.66 4.58 -22.63
C VAL A 120 -18.92 5.08 -21.22
N GLU A 121 -19.65 4.30 -20.41
CA GLU A 121 -19.98 4.67 -19.03
C GLU A 121 -19.22 3.85 -18.00
N TYR A 122 -18.65 4.54 -17.01
CA TYR A 122 -17.98 3.96 -15.85
C TYR A 122 -18.88 4.06 -14.62
N TYR A 123 -19.70 3.05 -14.37
CA TYR A 123 -20.74 3.08 -13.35
C TYR A 123 -20.20 3.31 -11.92
N LYS A 124 -18.99 2.82 -11.60
CA LYS A 124 -18.36 3.08 -10.30
C LYS A 124 -18.01 4.56 -10.10
N ASP A 125 -17.61 5.26 -11.15
CA ASP A 125 -17.34 6.70 -11.09
C ASP A 125 -18.65 7.48 -10.99
N ARG A 126 -19.70 7.06 -11.71
CA ARG A 126 -21.05 7.61 -11.55
C ARG A 126 -21.53 7.48 -10.09
N ASP A 127 -21.38 6.30 -9.47
CA ASP A 127 -21.82 6.05 -8.11
C ASP A 127 -21.00 6.87 -7.08
N ARG A 128 -19.83 7.36 -7.47
CA ARG A 128 -18.97 8.26 -6.69
C ARG A 128 -19.27 9.74 -6.93
N GLY A 129 -20.22 10.07 -7.79
CA GLY A 129 -20.59 11.45 -8.10
C GLY A 129 -19.53 12.24 -8.89
N ILE A 130 -18.68 11.55 -9.66
CA ILE A 130 -17.65 12.17 -10.51
C ILE A 130 -17.97 11.96 -11.99
N PRO A 131 -17.34 12.69 -12.94
CA PRO A 131 -17.50 12.46 -14.37
C PRO A 131 -17.27 10.99 -14.74
N TYR A 132 -18.15 10.41 -15.56
CA TYR A 132 -18.16 8.96 -15.80
C TYR A 132 -18.44 8.54 -17.25
N LYS A 133 -18.58 9.49 -18.19
CA LYS A 133 -18.83 9.21 -19.61
C LYS A 133 -17.62 9.58 -20.45
N GLU A 134 -17.21 8.70 -21.33
CA GLU A 134 -16.05 8.87 -22.17
C GLU A 134 -16.32 8.44 -23.60
N ASP A 135 -15.65 9.10 -24.56
CA ASP A 135 -15.57 8.67 -25.94
C ASP A 135 -14.15 8.15 -26.22
N LEU A 136 -14.05 7.01 -26.91
CA LEU A 136 -12.79 6.35 -27.23
C LEU A 136 -12.54 6.38 -28.74
N TRP A 137 -11.31 6.70 -29.14
CA TRP A 137 -10.92 6.68 -30.54
C TRP A 137 -10.66 5.27 -31.03
N VAL A 138 -11.17 4.95 -32.20
CA VAL A 138 -10.93 3.69 -32.92
C VAL A 138 -10.26 4.02 -34.25
N PRO A 139 -8.96 3.68 -34.43
CA PRO A 139 -8.24 3.94 -35.68
C PRO A 139 -8.56 2.91 -36.77
N GLY A 140 -9.04 1.74 -36.41
CA GLY A 140 -9.30 0.62 -37.28
C GLY A 140 -9.30 -0.72 -36.53
N TYR A 141 -9.01 -1.78 -37.23
CA TYR A 141 -8.90 -3.12 -36.61
C TYR A 141 -7.85 -3.99 -37.32
N PHE A 142 -7.34 -4.95 -36.55
CA PHE A 142 -6.43 -5.98 -37.07
C PHE A 142 -7.19 -7.28 -37.30
N GLN A 143 -6.82 -8.02 -38.36
CA GLN A 143 -7.31 -9.38 -38.61
C GLN A 143 -6.14 -10.37 -38.66
N LEU A 144 -6.29 -11.47 -37.92
CA LEU A 144 -5.29 -12.53 -37.91
C LEU A 144 -5.96 -13.88 -37.98
N PRO A 145 -5.63 -14.72 -39.01
CA PRO A 145 -6.04 -16.11 -39.01
C PRO A 145 -5.30 -16.87 -37.92
N ILE A 146 -6.03 -17.73 -37.21
CA ILE A 146 -5.49 -18.57 -36.13
C ILE A 146 -5.99 -20.03 -36.29
N LYS A 147 -5.14 -20.98 -36.00
CA LYS A 147 -5.45 -22.42 -36.02
C LYS A 147 -5.63 -22.97 -34.62
N LYS A 148 -6.37 -24.06 -34.49
CA LYS A 148 -6.46 -24.81 -33.23
C LYS A 148 -5.06 -25.15 -32.69
N GLY A 149 -4.83 -24.85 -31.39
CA GLY A 149 -3.54 -25.02 -30.70
C GLY A 149 -2.56 -23.86 -30.90
N GLU A 150 -2.83 -22.92 -31.81
CA GLU A 150 -1.97 -21.75 -32.05
C GLU A 150 -2.21 -20.67 -31.00
N SER A 151 -1.14 -19.93 -30.67
CA SER A 151 -1.21 -18.73 -29.84
C SER A 151 -0.72 -17.50 -30.59
N ILE A 152 -1.37 -16.36 -30.36
CA ILE A 152 -0.97 -15.04 -30.86
C ILE A 152 -0.75 -14.14 -29.67
N ILE A 153 0.38 -13.43 -29.62
CA ILE A 153 0.68 -12.46 -28.57
C ILE A 153 0.54 -11.06 -29.16
N PHE A 154 -0.30 -10.26 -28.53
CA PHE A 154 -0.45 -8.82 -28.78
C PHE A 154 0.39 -8.05 -27.78
N SER A 155 1.13 -7.06 -28.24
CA SER A 155 1.88 -6.09 -27.43
C SER A 155 1.32 -4.69 -27.62
N ALA A 156 1.06 -4.00 -26.51
CA ALA A 156 0.86 -2.55 -26.50
C ALA A 156 1.93 -1.92 -25.62
N SER A 157 2.71 -0.98 -26.17
CA SER A 157 3.87 -0.39 -25.49
C SER A 157 4.10 1.06 -25.93
N THR A 158 4.88 1.81 -25.15
CA THR A 158 5.33 3.17 -25.50
C THR A 158 6.61 3.21 -26.32
N PHE A 159 7.10 2.06 -26.76
CA PHE A 159 8.27 1.90 -27.64
C PHE A 159 8.04 0.75 -28.62
N GLU A 160 8.71 0.77 -29.75
CA GLU A 160 8.70 -0.33 -30.70
C GLU A 160 9.49 -1.50 -30.13
N ALA A 161 8.89 -2.69 -30.11
CA ALA A 161 9.50 -3.91 -29.62
C ALA A 161 9.65 -4.95 -30.73
N ASP A 162 10.59 -5.88 -30.59
CA ASP A 162 10.75 -6.96 -31.59
C ASP A 162 9.67 -8.04 -31.36
N PRO A 163 8.75 -8.27 -32.33
CA PRO A 163 7.74 -9.30 -32.22
C PRO A 163 8.26 -10.73 -32.04
N ASP A 164 9.49 -11.00 -32.48
CA ASP A 164 10.11 -12.34 -32.37
C ASP A 164 10.46 -12.66 -30.90
N GLU A 165 10.58 -11.66 -30.03
CA GLU A 165 10.87 -11.81 -28.60
C GLU A 165 9.62 -11.87 -27.70
N PHE A 166 8.41 -11.69 -28.23
CA PHE A 166 7.20 -11.60 -27.40
C PHE A 166 6.94 -12.86 -26.58
N LEU A 167 7.17 -14.04 -27.15
CA LEU A 167 6.96 -15.29 -26.43
C LEU A 167 7.98 -15.45 -25.29
N SER A 168 9.26 -15.24 -25.57
CA SER A 168 10.31 -15.35 -24.54
C SER A 168 10.13 -14.32 -23.43
N THR A 169 9.76 -13.08 -23.76
CA THR A 169 9.44 -12.03 -22.78
C THR A 169 8.25 -12.43 -21.91
N TYR A 170 7.18 -12.94 -22.53
CA TYR A 170 6.00 -13.43 -21.82
C TYR A 170 6.35 -14.56 -20.85
N GLU A 171 7.10 -15.58 -21.29
CA GLU A 171 7.50 -16.72 -20.47
C GLU A 171 8.45 -16.31 -19.33
N ASN A 172 9.37 -15.37 -19.57
CA ASN A 172 10.27 -14.88 -18.55
C ASN A 172 9.52 -14.10 -17.46
N GLU A 173 8.56 -13.26 -17.84
CA GLU A 173 7.72 -12.56 -16.87
C GLU A 173 6.91 -13.55 -16.02
N LEU A 174 6.38 -14.63 -16.60
CA LEU A 174 5.67 -15.67 -15.85
C LEU A 174 6.54 -16.32 -14.76
N LYS A 175 7.83 -16.57 -15.06
CA LYS A 175 8.77 -17.15 -14.09
C LYS A 175 9.00 -16.27 -12.85
N THR A 176 8.81 -14.97 -12.97
CA THR A 176 8.96 -14.02 -11.85
C THR A 176 7.73 -13.99 -10.95
N ARG A 177 6.58 -14.48 -11.43
CA ARG A 177 5.31 -14.43 -10.70
C ARG A 177 5.21 -15.48 -9.61
N THR A 178 4.68 -15.10 -8.47
CA THR A 178 4.28 -16.04 -7.43
C THR A 178 2.85 -16.49 -7.69
N CYS A 179 2.64 -17.80 -7.88
CA CYS A 179 1.29 -18.35 -8.08
C CYS A 179 0.42 -18.11 -6.83
N ARG A 180 -0.82 -17.67 -7.02
CA ARG A 180 -1.79 -17.32 -5.96
C ARG A 180 -2.48 -18.57 -5.40
N THR A 181 -1.71 -19.55 -4.95
CA THR A 181 -2.19 -20.85 -4.44
C THR A 181 -2.55 -20.81 -2.95
N SER A 182 -2.24 -19.71 -2.27
CA SER A 182 -2.54 -19.50 -0.84
C SER A 182 -2.68 -18.02 -0.52
N PHE A 183 -3.30 -17.71 0.62
CA PHE A 183 -3.41 -16.35 1.12
C PHE A 183 -2.04 -15.63 1.18
N TYR A 184 -1.04 -16.28 1.76
CA TYR A 184 0.33 -15.75 1.80
C TYR A 184 0.89 -15.46 0.40
N ASN A 185 0.73 -16.39 -0.54
CA ASN A 185 1.23 -16.21 -1.90
C ASN A 185 0.51 -15.11 -2.66
N CYS A 186 -0.79 -14.92 -2.43
CA CYS A 186 -1.54 -13.79 -2.96
C CYS A 186 -0.92 -12.47 -2.50
N LEU A 187 -0.72 -12.30 -1.20
CA LEU A 187 -0.14 -11.08 -0.63
C LEU A 187 1.32 -10.89 -1.04
N LYS A 188 2.12 -11.97 -1.10
CA LYS A 188 3.51 -11.92 -1.59
C LYS A 188 3.59 -11.42 -3.03
N ASN A 189 2.69 -11.90 -3.90
CA ASN A 189 2.63 -11.43 -5.28
C ASN A 189 2.19 -9.95 -5.34
N SER A 190 1.22 -9.54 -4.52
CA SER A 190 0.78 -8.15 -4.44
C SER A 190 1.86 -7.20 -3.90
N ALA A 191 2.64 -7.63 -2.91
CA ALA A 191 3.74 -6.83 -2.36
C ALA A 191 4.76 -6.43 -3.43
N LYS A 192 5.13 -7.38 -4.32
CA LYS A 192 6.06 -7.11 -5.42
C LYS A 192 5.51 -6.14 -6.47
N GLN A 193 4.19 -6.05 -6.63
CA GLN A 193 3.56 -5.15 -7.59
C GLN A 193 3.65 -3.68 -7.17
N PHE A 194 3.93 -3.37 -5.90
CA PHE A 194 4.13 -2.00 -5.45
C PHE A 194 5.53 -1.47 -5.71
N TYR A 195 6.48 -2.30 -6.12
CA TYR A 195 7.85 -1.85 -6.38
C TYR A 195 7.91 -0.97 -7.62
N LEU A 196 8.49 0.21 -7.47
CA LEU A 196 8.71 1.19 -8.53
C LEU A 196 10.21 1.43 -8.68
N LYS A 197 10.78 1.11 -9.83
CA LYS A 197 12.15 1.47 -10.18
C LYS A 197 12.15 2.80 -10.92
N ASN A 198 12.90 3.77 -10.40
CA ASN A 198 13.09 5.07 -11.06
C ASN A 198 14.58 5.46 -11.00
N GLY A 199 15.24 5.49 -12.14
CA GLY A 199 16.69 5.64 -12.22
C GLY A 199 17.41 4.48 -11.50
N SER A 200 18.28 4.81 -10.55
CA SER A 200 18.97 3.85 -9.69
C SER A 200 18.20 3.53 -8.39
N GLY A 201 17.11 4.25 -8.11
CA GLY A 201 16.33 4.08 -6.89
C GLY A 201 15.22 3.03 -7.04
N LEU A 202 14.92 2.36 -5.93
CA LEU A 202 13.77 1.48 -5.76
C LEU A 202 12.86 2.08 -4.69
N TYR A 203 11.56 2.04 -4.91
CA TYR A 203 10.52 2.67 -4.09
C TYR A 203 9.34 1.73 -3.92
N ILE A 204 8.47 2.01 -2.94
CA ILE A 204 7.18 1.35 -2.79
C ILE A 204 6.05 2.36 -3.07
N MET A 205 5.23 2.09 -4.07
CA MET A 205 4.01 2.85 -4.32
C MET A 205 2.99 2.62 -3.22
N ALA A 206 2.32 3.68 -2.78
CA ALA A 206 1.36 3.59 -1.67
C ALA A 206 0.11 2.78 -2.02
N GLY A 207 -0.34 2.79 -3.29
CA GLY A 207 -1.48 1.97 -3.69
C GLY A 207 -2.07 2.28 -5.06
N TYR A 208 -2.77 1.31 -5.59
CA TYR A 208 -3.42 1.34 -6.89
C TYR A 208 -4.92 1.65 -6.79
N PRO A 209 -5.49 2.41 -7.76
CA PRO A 209 -4.80 2.99 -8.91
C PRO A 209 -4.31 4.43 -8.69
N TRP A 210 -4.53 5.06 -7.51
CA TRP A 210 -4.45 6.51 -7.37
C TRP A 210 -3.20 7.04 -6.67
N TYR A 211 -2.50 6.20 -5.89
CA TYR A 211 -1.45 6.68 -5.00
C TYR A 211 -0.06 6.41 -5.57
N ASN A 212 0.74 7.47 -5.62
CA ASN A 212 2.17 7.39 -5.92
C ASN A 212 2.98 6.97 -4.67
N VAL A 213 4.28 7.16 -4.69
CA VAL A 213 5.13 6.96 -3.52
C VAL A 213 4.85 8.05 -2.51
N ARG A 214 4.52 7.67 -1.28
CA ARG A 214 4.28 8.53 -0.12
C ARG A 214 5.14 8.07 1.03
N ALA A 215 5.91 8.98 1.62
CA ALA A 215 6.92 8.66 2.62
C ALA A 215 6.40 7.78 3.78
N ARG A 216 5.26 8.16 4.37
CA ARG A 216 4.67 7.39 5.48
C ARG A 216 4.20 6.01 5.04
N ASP A 217 3.48 5.92 3.91
CA ASP A 217 2.96 4.66 3.40
C ASP A 217 4.10 3.71 3.00
N GLU A 218 5.18 4.23 2.40
CA GLU A 218 6.38 3.47 2.07
C GLU A 218 7.05 2.89 3.31
N LEU A 219 7.31 3.71 4.34
CA LEU A 219 7.93 3.26 5.59
C LEU A 219 7.09 2.20 6.32
N MET A 220 5.76 2.36 6.35
CA MET A 220 4.86 1.38 6.97
C MET A 220 4.79 0.08 6.17
N ALA A 221 4.83 0.15 4.83
CA ALA A 221 4.76 -1.02 3.96
C ALA A 221 6.09 -1.79 3.90
N LEU A 222 7.21 -1.08 4.01
CA LEU A 222 8.55 -1.58 3.73
C LEU A 222 8.88 -2.89 4.47
N PRO A 223 8.70 -3.03 5.80
CA PRO A 223 9.03 -4.27 6.48
C PRO A 223 8.25 -5.48 5.97
N GLY A 224 6.96 -5.30 5.74
CA GLY A 224 6.09 -6.37 5.29
C GLY A 224 6.25 -6.72 3.82
N CYS A 225 6.40 -5.70 2.96
CA CYS A 225 6.56 -5.92 1.53
C CYS A 225 7.95 -6.41 1.13
N THR A 226 8.91 -6.44 2.05
CA THR A 226 10.28 -6.89 1.80
C THR A 226 10.72 -7.97 2.80
N LEU A 227 10.98 -7.61 4.06
CA LEU A 227 11.52 -8.52 5.08
C LEU A 227 10.60 -9.72 5.39
N ALA A 228 9.26 -9.51 5.35
CA ALA A 228 8.32 -10.60 5.62
C ALA A 228 8.20 -11.61 4.47
N ILE A 229 8.72 -11.29 3.30
CA ILE A 229 8.76 -12.16 2.12
C ILE A 229 10.18 -12.56 1.72
N ASP A 230 11.15 -12.39 2.66
CA ASP A 230 12.56 -12.76 2.54
C ASP A 230 13.32 -12.00 1.44
N HIS A 231 12.99 -10.73 1.20
CA HIS A 231 13.64 -9.80 0.25
C HIS A 231 14.41 -8.71 1.00
N LYS A 232 15.45 -9.09 1.73
CA LYS A 232 16.28 -8.19 2.55
C LYS A 232 17.05 -7.17 1.70
N GLU A 233 17.54 -7.57 0.54
CA GLU A 233 18.28 -6.71 -0.38
C GLU A 233 17.40 -5.57 -0.92
N ASP A 234 16.14 -5.86 -1.24
CA ASP A 234 15.17 -4.84 -1.67
C ASP A 234 14.87 -3.87 -0.52
N TYR A 235 14.76 -4.37 0.73
CA TYR A 235 14.63 -3.50 1.90
C TYR A 235 15.79 -2.50 1.98
N GLU A 236 17.03 -2.98 1.88
CA GLU A 236 18.23 -2.16 2.00
C GLU A 236 18.30 -1.10 0.90
N LEU A 237 17.99 -1.47 -0.34
CA LEU A 237 17.99 -0.55 -1.47
C LEU A 237 16.90 0.54 -1.35
N ILE A 238 15.68 0.16 -0.94
CA ILE A 238 14.58 1.11 -0.72
C ILE A 238 14.92 2.05 0.43
N MET A 239 15.39 1.49 1.56
CA MET A 239 15.77 2.30 2.72
C MET A 239 16.92 3.26 2.40
N GLU A 240 17.94 2.84 1.66
CA GLU A 240 19.03 3.71 1.22
C GLU A 240 18.51 4.86 0.34
N THR A 241 17.63 4.55 -0.61
CA THR A 241 16.98 5.54 -1.48
C THR A 241 16.21 6.56 -0.65
N PHE A 242 15.41 6.08 0.29
CA PHE A 242 14.62 6.90 1.20
C PHE A 242 15.49 7.80 2.09
N LEU A 243 16.52 7.23 2.72
CA LEU A 243 17.41 7.97 3.62
C LEU A 243 18.19 9.08 2.92
N LYS A 244 18.58 8.88 1.65
CA LYS A 244 19.18 9.95 0.83
C LYS A 244 18.23 11.14 0.66
N ALA A 245 16.94 10.86 0.39
CA ALA A 245 15.93 11.89 0.24
C ALA A 245 15.62 12.59 1.57
N LEU A 246 15.49 11.85 2.68
CA LEU A 246 15.24 12.39 4.00
C LEU A 246 16.40 13.29 4.48
N ARG A 247 17.65 12.87 4.32
CA ARG A 247 18.83 13.68 4.67
C ARG A 247 18.82 14.98 3.87
N LYS A 248 18.65 14.91 2.56
CA LYS A 248 18.59 16.10 1.71
C LYS A 248 17.50 17.08 2.14
N PHE A 249 16.34 16.55 2.55
CA PHE A 249 15.25 17.38 3.04
C PHE A 249 15.61 18.06 4.38
N LEU A 250 16.09 17.31 5.36
CA LEU A 250 16.41 17.87 6.69
C LEU A 250 17.62 18.83 6.64
N ASP A 251 18.62 18.58 5.78
CA ASP A 251 19.80 19.42 5.67
C ASP A 251 19.53 20.78 4.98
N ASN A 252 18.68 20.81 3.96
CA ASN A 252 18.51 22.02 3.12
C ASN A 252 17.08 22.27 2.63
N GLY A 253 16.07 21.54 3.11
CA GLY A 253 14.66 21.72 2.73
C GLY A 253 14.29 21.22 1.34
N THR A 254 15.20 20.54 0.62
CA THR A 254 14.91 20.06 -0.75
C THR A 254 14.06 18.80 -0.71
N LYS A 255 12.82 18.89 -1.19
CA LYS A 255 11.93 17.73 -1.34
C LYS A 255 12.33 16.85 -2.51
N ASP A 256 12.19 15.55 -2.34
CA ASP A 256 12.35 14.58 -3.43
C ASP A 256 11.19 14.70 -4.43
N LYS A 257 11.46 14.42 -5.71
CA LYS A 257 10.43 14.51 -6.75
C LYS A 257 9.54 13.26 -6.84
N THR A 258 10.03 12.12 -6.35
CA THR A 258 9.35 10.83 -6.39
C THR A 258 8.60 10.55 -5.09
N ILE A 259 9.23 10.86 -3.94
CA ILE A 259 8.67 10.60 -2.61
C ILE A 259 7.85 11.80 -2.15
N GLY A 260 6.53 11.68 -2.21
CA GLY A 260 5.61 12.69 -1.67
C GLY A 260 5.57 12.67 -0.14
N GLU A 261 5.16 13.79 0.47
CA GLU A 261 4.90 13.92 1.91
C GLU A 261 6.14 13.67 2.80
N ILE A 262 7.36 13.80 2.28
CA ILE A 262 8.61 13.59 3.04
C ILE A 262 8.83 14.66 4.12
N ASP A 263 8.15 15.78 4.01
CA ASP A 263 8.19 16.95 4.90
C ASP A 263 7.22 16.86 6.10
N LEU A 264 6.48 15.78 6.25
CA LEU A 264 5.60 15.60 7.39
C LEU A 264 6.40 15.30 8.68
N PRO A 265 5.95 15.83 9.85
CA PRO A 265 6.74 15.79 11.08
C PRO A 265 6.96 14.39 11.66
N ASP A 266 6.12 13.42 11.33
CA ASP A 266 6.23 12.04 11.83
C ASP A 266 7.13 11.13 10.99
N ILE A 267 7.60 11.59 9.82
CA ILE A 267 8.43 10.78 8.92
C ILE A 267 9.73 10.31 9.57
N PRO A 268 10.51 11.15 10.29
CA PRO A 268 11.70 10.68 10.99
C PRO A 268 11.40 9.60 12.04
N LEU A 269 10.27 9.70 12.74
CA LEU A 269 9.83 8.72 13.75
C LEU A 269 9.49 7.36 13.10
N TRP A 270 8.75 7.37 12.00
CA TRP A 270 8.45 6.16 11.24
C TRP A 270 9.67 5.55 10.57
N THR A 271 10.68 6.38 10.21
CA THR A 271 11.96 5.88 9.71
C THR A 271 12.67 5.04 10.75
N VAL A 272 12.73 5.51 11.99
CA VAL A 272 13.31 4.73 13.10
C VAL A 272 12.53 3.43 13.34
N TRP A 273 11.20 3.47 13.29
CA TRP A 273 10.38 2.27 13.42
C TRP A 273 10.66 1.25 12.30
N ALA A 274 10.79 1.70 11.06
CA ALA A 274 11.09 0.82 9.93
C ALA A 274 12.48 0.16 10.08
N ILE A 275 13.51 0.93 10.52
CA ILE A 275 14.84 0.40 10.85
C ILE A 275 14.76 -0.61 12.00
N GLN A 276 13.94 -0.38 13.01
CA GLN A 276 13.73 -1.31 14.11
C GLN A 276 13.17 -2.66 13.62
N GLN A 277 12.32 -2.67 12.58
CA GLN A 277 11.82 -3.92 11.98
C GLN A 277 12.96 -4.69 11.26
N PHE A 278 13.93 -3.98 10.68
CA PHE A 278 15.12 -4.63 10.12
C PHE A 278 15.90 -5.41 11.18
N ARG A 279 16.07 -4.87 12.39
CA ARG A 279 16.73 -5.57 13.50
C ARG A 279 16.07 -6.91 13.82
N ARG A 280 14.73 -7.01 13.72
CA ARG A 280 13.99 -8.26 13.96
C ARG A 280 14.28 -9.34 12.91
N SER A 281 14.68 -8.96 11.71
CA SER A 281 15.03 -9.87 10.61
C SER A 281 16.54 -10.06 10.43
N SER A 282 17.33 -9.45 11.31
CA SER A 282 18.79 -9.51 11.35
C SER A 282 19.29 -9.61 12.80
N SER A 283 20.53 -9.24 13.06
CA SER A 283 21.04 -9.12 14.43
C SER A 283 21.13 -7.66 14.88
N THR A 284 21.16 -7.42 16.20
CA THR A 284 21.42 -6.08 16.76
C THR A 284 22.75 -5.52 16.26
N ARG A 285 23.78 -6.36 16.14
CA ARG A 285 25.09 -5.97 15.61
C ARG A 285 25.00 -5.49 14.17
N GLU A 286 24.36 -6.25 13.28
CA GLU A 286 24.21 -5.88 11.88
C GLU A 286 23.37 -4.61 11.72
N CYS A 287 22.28 -4.47 12.47
CA CYS A 287 21.45 -3.29 12.47
C CYS A 287 22.23 -2.04 12.94
N ARG A 288 23.03 -2.17 13.99
CA ARG A 288 23.93 -1.11 14.48
C ARG A 288 24.94 -0.70 13.41
N GLU A 289 25.63 -1.67 12.80
CA GLU A 289 26.66 -1.41 11.78
C GLU A 289 26.07 -0.68 10.56
N LYS A 290 24.85 -1.04 10.12
CA LYS A 290 24.21 -0.42 8.94
C LYS A 290 23.47 0.87 9.24
N TYR A 291 22.72 0.93 10.33
CA TYR A 291 21.76 1.99 10.60
C TYR A 291 21.92 2.71 11.93
N GLY A 292 22.83 2.28 12.81
CA GLY A 292 22.99 2.85 14.14
C GLY A 292 23.22 4.36 14.10
N GLU A 293 24.16 4.81 13.26
CA GLU A 293 24.44 6.24 13.09
C GLU A 293 23.27 7.02 12.46
N THR A 294 22.45 6.37 11.63
CA THR A 294 21.24 6.98 11.08
C THR A 294 20.17 7.18 12.16
N VAL A 295 19.96 6.18 13.02
CA VAL A 295 19.02 6.30 14.14
C VAL A 295 19.47 7.40 15.10
N ARG A 296 20.77 7.45 15.44
CA ARG A 296 21.37 8.49 16.26
C ARG A 296 21.17 9.87 15.63
N TRP A 297 21.49 10.03 14.36
CA TRP A 297 21.30 11.27 13.63
C TRP A 297 19.84 11.74 13.68
N ILE A 298 18.86 10.87 13.41
CA ILE A 298 17.43 11.22 13.47
C ILE A 298 17.03 11.70 14.88
N VAL A 299 17.45 10.98 15.92
CA VAL A 299 17.15 11.36 17.31
C VAL A 299 17.73 12.72 17.63
N GLU A 300 18.97 13.02 17.20
CA GLU A 300 19.59 14.33 17.41
C GLU A 300 18.94 15.45 16.59
N GLU A 301 18.51 15.21 15.34
CA GLU A 301 17.78 16.19 14.55
C GLU A 301 16.44 16.59 15.25
N ILE A 302 15.77 15.62 15.88
CA ILE A 302 14.56 15.89 16.69
C ILE A 302 14.92 16.66 17.95
N ARG A 303 15.94 16.25 18.72
CA ARG A 303 16.40 16.93 19.95
C ARG A 303 16.81 18.37 19.70
N ASN A 304 17.45 18.65 18.56
CA ASN A 304 17.91 19.96 18.16
C ASN A 304 16.85 20.82 17.45
N GLY A 305 15.59 20.34 17.35
CA GLY A 305 14.47 21.09 16.77
C GLY A 305 14.61 21.35 15.27
N LYS A 306 15.35 20.51 14.54
CA LYS A 306 15.56 20.65 13.09
C LYS A 306 14.48 20.00 12.23
N VAL A 307 13.63 19.17 12.82
CA VAL A 307 12.49 18.58 12.11
C VAL A 307 11.36 19.60 12.04
N PRO A 308 10.95 20.02 10.82
CA PRO A 308 9.88 21.01 10.68
C PRO A 308 8.59 20.57 11.38
N ASN A 309 7.93 21.52 12.04
CA ASN A 309 6.67 21.31 12.75
C ASN A 309 6.70 20.17 13.80
N LEU A 310 7.88 19.89 14.36
CA LEU A 310 8.06 18.96 15.47
C LEU A 310 8.98 19.58 16.52
N ARG A 311 8.45 19.83 17.72
CA ARG A 311 9.19 20.50 18.79
C ARG A 311 9.27 19.60 20.02
N LEU A 312 10.47 19.44 20.56
CA LEU A 312 10.70 18.80 21.85
C LEU A 312 10.50 19.84 22.97
N ASP A 313 9.53 19.59 23.83
CA ASP A 313 9.22 20.47 24.96
C ASP A 313 10.00 20.05 26.23
N SER A 314 10.06 20.93 27.23
CA SER A 314 10.85 20.70 28.46
C SER A 314 10.44 19.49 29.30
N ASN A 315 9.20 19.00 29.10
CA ASN A 315 8.71 17.76 29.70
C ASN A 315 9.10 16.50 28.93
N GLY A 316 9.92 16.64 27.86
CA GLY A 316 10.39 15.54 27.03
C GLY A 316 9.39 15.09 25.96
N LEU A 317 8.19 15.65 25.89
CA LEU A 317 7.20 15.29 24.86
C LEU A 317 7.39 16.10 23.58
N LEU A 318 6.97 15.51 22.46
CA LEU A 318 6.93 16.16 21.15
C LEU A 318 5.59 16.81 20.91
N SER A 319 5.62 18.11 20.54
CA SER A 319 4.43 18.87 20.11
C SER A 319 4.50 19.19 18.61
N SER A 320 3.32 19.28 17.98
CA SER A 320 3.16 19.59 16.56
C SER A 320 1.91 20.43 16.32
N ASN A 321 1.89 21.24 15.28
CA ASN A 321 0.74 22.05 14.88
C ASN A 321 0.03 21.42 13.67
N GLY A 322 -1.14 20.82 13.90
CA GLY A 322 -2.02 20.26 12.88
C GLY A 322 -3.29 21.09 12.66
N GLN A 323 -3.32 22.37 13.10
CA GLN A 323 -4.51 23.22 12.99
C GLN A 323 -4.84 23.59 11.53
N ASP A 324 -3.81 23.91 10.74
CA ASP A 324 -3.98 24.43 9.39
C ASP A 324 -3.73 23.39 8.29
N SER A 325 -3.03 22.32 8.62
CA SER A 325 -2.74 21.22 7.69
C SER A 325 -2.62 19.89 8.44
N PRO A 326 -3.03 18.76 7.83
CA PRO A 326 -2.88 17.45 8.45
C PRO A 326 -1.40 17.11 8.68
N VAL A 327 -1.07 16.62 9.87
CA VAL A 327 0.31 16.22 10.25
C VAL A 327 0.45 14.72 10.50
N THR A 328 -0.66 13.98 10.47
CA THR A 328 -0.69 12.53 10.75
C THR A 328 -1.35 11.77 9.61
N TRP A 329 -1.49 10.44 9.77
CA TRP A 329 -2.25 9.60 8.83
C TRP A 329 -3.75 9.93 8.78
N LEU A 330 -4.29 10.63 9.79
CA LEU A 330 -5.66 11.18 9.79
C LEU A 330 -5.70 12.48 8.96
N SER A 331 -5.48 12.35 7.66
CA SER A 331 -5.16 13.45 6.75
C SER A 331 -6.35 14.03 5.99
N ALA A 332 -7.59 13.63 6.32
CA ALA A 332 -8.80 14.14 5.67
C ALA A 332 -8.92 15.66 5.83
N SER A 333 -9.19 16.34 4.71
CA SER A 333 -9.29 17.79 4.68
C SER A 333 -10.33 18.29 3.68
N ILE A 334 -11.01 19.38 3.99
CA ILE A 334 -11.93 20.07 3.09
C ILE A 334 -11.47 21.50 2.91
N ASN A 335 -11.33 21.93 1.65
CA ASN A 335 -10.82 23.27 1.32
C ASN A 335 -9.48 23.58 2.01
N GLY A 336 -8.60 22.58 2.13
CA GLY A 336 -7.29 22.69 2.75
C GLY A 336 -7.30 22.67 4.29
N LYS A 337 -8.46 22.62 4.94
CA LYS A 337 -8.56 22.55 6.42
C LYS A 337 -8.77 21.11 6.89
N PRO A 338 -7.98 20.64 7.88
CA PRO A 338 -8.16 19.33 8.47
C PRO A 338 -9.55 19.13 9.06
N ILE A 339 -10.15 17.97 8.82
CA ILE A 339 -11.40 17.57 9.52
C ILE A 339 -11.09 17.22 10.98
N ILE A 340 -9.90 16.70 11.24
CA ILE A 340 -9.41 16.32 12.57
C ILE A 340 -8.11 17.13 12.82
N PRO A 341 -8.20 18.36 13.35
CA PRO A 341 -7.03 19.23 13.54
C PRO A 341 -6.25 18.82 14.79
N ARG A 342 -5.43 17.78 14.69
CA ARG A 342 -4.63 17.27 15.81
C ARG A 342 -3.43 18.16 16.06
N THR A 343 -3.48 18.91 17.16
CA THR A 343 -2.48 19.93 17.54
C THR A 343 -2.04 19.72 18.99
N GLY A 344 -0.80 20.08 19.31
CA GLY A 344 -0.19 19.87 20.63
C GLY A 344 0.50 18.53 20.73
N TYR A 345 0.34 17.82 21.83
CA TYR A 345 0.91 16.49 22.04
C TYR A 345 0.04 15.44 21.36
N ILE A 346 0.57 14.80 20.33
CA ILE A 346 -0.10 13.77 19.53
C ILE A 346 0.34 12.39 20.05
N LEU A 347 -0.61 11.50 20.27
CA LEU A 347 -0.39 10.22 20.95
C LEU A 347 0.69 9.36 20.28
N GLU A 348 0.51 9.04 18.99
CA GLU A 348 1.45 8.17 18.28
C GLU A 348 2.82 8.80 18.05
N PHE A 349 2.93 10.13 17.97
CA PHE A 349 4.22 10.80 17.87
C PHE A 349 5.04 10.57 19.13
N ASN A 350 4.43 10.73 20.30
CA ASN A 350 5.09 10.56 21.59
C ASN A 350 5.38 9.09 21.92
N ALA A 351 4.52 8.18 21.46
CA ALA A 351 4.79 6.74 21.57
C ALA A 351 5.98 6.32 20.69
N LEU A 352 6.02 6.79 19.43
CA LEU A 352 7.13 6.54 18.50
C LEU A 352 8.43 7.19 19.01
N TRP A 353 8.35 8.39 19.60
CA TRP A 353 9.49 9.07 20.17
C TRP A 353 10.12 8.28 21.32
N TYR A 354 9.31 7.86 22.30
CA TYR A 354 9.80 7.00 23.36
C TYR A 354 10.45 5.71 22.82
N ASN A 355 9.78 5.09 21.86
CA ASN A 355 10.30 3.89 21.21
C ASN A 355 11.62 4.16 20.49
N ALA A 356 11.79 5.32 19.82
CA ALA A 356 13.01 5.69 19.11
C ALA A 356 14.20 5.86 20.07
N ILE A 357 14.00 6.56 21.20
CA ILE A 357 15.03 6.74 22.23
C ILE A 357 15.46 5.37 22.79
N ARG A 358 14.49 4.55 23.19
CA ARG A 358 14.78 3.21 23.78
C ARG A 358 15.44 2.28 22.77
N PHE A 359 15.05 2.37 21.50
CA PHE A 359 15.69 1.60 20.45
C PHE A 359 17.15 2.03 20.23
N LEU A 360 17.42 3.33 20.16
CA LEU A 360 18.78 3.85 20.06
C LEU A 360 19.66 3.37 21.22
N ILE A 361 19.16 3.46 22.47
CA ILE A 361 19.86 2.94 23.63
C ILE A 361 20.19 1.45 23.45
N SER A 362 19.23 0.63 23.01
CA SER A 362 19.41 -0.81 22.82
C SER A 362 20.40 -1.19 21.73
N LEU A 363 20.63 -0.33 20.73
CA LEU A 363 21.63 -0.55 19.69
C LEU A 363 23.07 -0.36 20.19
N TYR A 364 23.25 0.48 21.21
CA TYR A 364 24.57 0.85 21.73
C TYR A 364 24.79 0.38 23.18
N GLU A 365 23.92 -0.50 23.69
CA GLU A 365 24.04 -1.07 25.04
C GLU A 365 25.40 -1.72 25.22
N GLY A 366 26.10 -1.35 26.30
CA GLY A 366 27.46 -1.84 26.62
C GLY A 366 28.60 -1.11 25.91
N ASP A 367 28.34 -0.07 25.12
CA ASP A 367 29.37 0.75 24.47
C ASP A 367 29.91 1.79 25.47
N ILE A 368 31.09 1.49 26.06
CA ILE A 368 31.73 2.34 27.06
C ILE A 368 32.06 3.74 26.53
N ALA A 369 32.36 3.87 25.22
CA ALA A 369 32.70 5.16 24.64
C ALA A 369 31.49 6.11 24.54
N LEU A 370 30.29 5.57 24.57
CA LEU A 370 29.03 6.32 24.49
C LEU A 370 28.27 6.35 25.83
N GLN A 371 28.86 5.88 26.94
CA GLN A 371 28.13 5.70 28.20
C GLN A 371 27.46 7.01 28.69
N GLU A 372 28.16 8.13 28.72
CA GLU A 372 27.60 9.43 29.12
C GLU A 372 26.40 9.82 28.25
N TYR A 373 26.51 9.66 26.94
CA TYR A 373 25.39 9.92 26.02
C TYR A 373 24.20 8.97 26.25
N LEU A 374 24.47 7.69 26.51
CA LEU A 374 23.42 6.72 26.83
C LEU A 374 22.74 7.03 28.18
N ASP A 375 23.47 7.55 29.16
CA ASP A 375 22.91 7.99 30.45
C ASP A 375 21.99 9.20 30.28
N GLU A 376 22.38 10.17 29.44
CA GLU A 376 21.48 11.28 29.06
C GLU A 376 20.21 10.80 28.36
N LEU A 377 20.33 9.87 27.41
CA LEU A 377 19.16 9.31 26.73
C LEU A 377 18.26 8.51 27.67
N ASN A 378 18.82 7.76 28.62
CA ASN A 378 18.06 7.07 29.65
C ASN A 378 17.28 8.06 30.53
N ALA A 379 17.90 9.15 30.97
CA ALA A 379 17.24 10.20 31.75
C ALA A 379 16.10 10.85 30.94
N LEU A 380 16.33 11.13 29.64
CA LEU A 380 15.29 11.63 28.73
C LEU A 380 14.15 10.60 28.60
N ALA A 381 14.45 9.33 28.40
CA ALA A 381 13.44 8.28 28.25
C ALA A 381 12.55 8.16 29.49
N GLU A 382 13.12 8.24 30.71
CA GLU A 382 12.33 8.23 31.95
C GLU A 382 11.44 9.48 32.08
N THR A 383 11.96 10.65 31.69
CA THR A 383 11.17 11.90 31.62
C THR A 383 10.00 11.76 30.65
N VAL A 384 10.27 11.29 29.42
CA VAL A 384 9.24 11.05 28.40
C VAL A 384 8.18 10.06 28.90
N LYS A 385 8.60 8.96 29.53
CA LYS A 385 7.68 7.95 30.07
C LYS A 385 6.76 8.52 31.15
N GLY A 386 7.30 9.26 32.11
CA GLY A 386 6.52 9.92 33.16
C GLY A 386 5.52 10.92 32.59
N SER A 387 5.99 11.78 31.70
CA SER A 387 5.16 12.79 31.01
C SER A 387 4.10 12.17 30.11
N PHE A 388 4.45 11.07 29.40
CA PHE A 388 3.49 10.36 28.56
C PHE A 388 2.32 9.81 29.38
N VAL A 389 2.61 9.11 30.48
CA VAL A 389 1.57 8.54 31.34
C VAL A 389 0.69 9.63 31.94
N SER A 390 1.28 10.70 32.48
CA SER A 390 0.51 11.80 33.08
C SER A 390 -0.29 12.61 32.08
N THR A 391 0.14 12.68 30.81
CA THR A 391 -0.53 13.47 29.77
C THR A 391 -1.64 12.69 29.08
N PHE A 392 -1.37 11.41 28.73
CA PHE A 392 -2.27 10.66 27.85
C PHE A 392 -3.16 9.65 28.56
N LEU A 393 -2.72 9.05 29.68
CA LEU A 393 -3.52 8.04 30.37
C LEU A 393 -4.60 8.72 31.22
N ASN A 394 -5.85 8.52 30.87
CA ASN A 394 -7.00 9.08 31.57
C ASN A 394 -7.50 8.19 32.72
N ASP A 395 -8.39 8.73 33.55
CA ASP A 395 -8.97 8.03 34.70
C ASP A 395 -9.79 6.79 34.32
N TYR A 396 -10.26 6.69 33.07
CA TYR A 396 -10.96 5.51 32.54
C TYR A 396 -10.01 4.38 32.15
N GLY A 397 -8.69 4.65 32.15
CA GLY A 397 -7.64 3.66 31.84
C GLY A 397 -7.39 3.44 30.35
N TYR A 398 -7.67 4.45 29.51
CA TYR A 398 -7.29 4.50 28.11
C TYR A 398 -6.56 5.81 27.78
N LEU A 399 -6.17 6.00 26.51
CA LEU A 399 -5.30 7.10 26.12
C LEU A 399 -6.08 8.17 25.35
N TYR A 400 -5.87 9.46 25.70
CA TYR A 400 -6.31 10.58 24.86
C TYR A 400 -5.64 10.49 23.48
N ASP A 401 -6.36 10.86 22.41
CA ASP A 401 -5.83 10.84 21.06
C ASP A 401 -4.81 11.96 20.81
N TYR A 402 -5.08 13.15 21.36
CA TYR A 402 -4.13 14.27 21.49
C TYR A 402 -4.49 15.19 22.65
N VAL A 403 -3.51 15.98 23.08
CA VAL A 403 -3.66 16.96 24.17
C VAL A 403 -3.09 18.31 23.73
N ASN A 404 -3.90 19.37 23.84
CA ASN A 404 -3.49 20.72 23.48
C ASN A 404 -3.82 21.70 24.62
N GLY A 405 -2.84 22.03 25.43
CA GLY A 405 -3.06 22.82 26.65
C GLY A 405 -4.01 22.10 27.61
N THR A 406 -5.17 22.72 27.87
CA THR A 406 -6.22 22.12 28.72
C THR A 406 -7.20 21.22 27.98
N TYR A 407 -7.14 21.18 26.64
CA TYR A 407 -8.01 20.34 25.85
C TYR A 407 -7.44 18.92 25.76
N THR A 408 -8.29 17.93 26.00
CA THR A 408 -7.98 16.51 25.88
C THR A 408 -8.98 15.84 24.95
N ASP A 409 -8.51 15.15 23.90
CA ASP A 409 -9.39 14.42 22.99
C ASP A 409 -9.69 13.02 23.55
N LEU A 410 -10.95 12.82 23.95
CA LEU A 410 -11.47 11.57 24.52
C LEU A 410 -11.90 10.54 23.45
N GLU A 411 -11.83 10.90 22.18
CA GLU A 411 -12.26 10.01 21.11
C GLU A 411 -11.44 8.70 21.11
N VAL A 412 -12.13 7.58 21.08
CA VAL A 412 -11.49 6.26 21.04
C VAL A 412 -11.09 5.98 19.59
N ARG A 413 -9.79 6.16 19.32
CA ARG A 413 -9.15 5.98 18.01
C ARG A 413 -8.06 4.91 18.05
N PRO A 414 -7.73 4.29 16.90
CA PRO A 414 -6.79 3.17 16.86
C PRO A 414 -5.32 3.56 17.09
N ASN A 415 -4.99 4.86 17.23
CA ASN A 415 -3.65 5.32 17.59
C ASN A 415 -3.15 4.72 18.92
N MET A 416 -4.09 4.35 19.80
CA MET A 416 -3.78 3.59 21.02
C MET A 416 -3.13 2.24 20.71
N ALA A 417 -3.55 1.56 19.63
CA ALA A 417 -2.95 0.29 19.24
C ALA A 417 -1.49 0.46 18.83
N ILE A 418 -1.14 1.58 18.17
CA ILE A 418 0.25 1.92 17.86
C ILE A 418 1.03 2.06 19.18
N ALA A 419 0.55 2.88 20.11
CA ALA A 419 1.25 3.16 21.38
C ALA A 419 1.53 1.91 22.21
N ILE A 420 0.61 0.93 22.23
CA ILE A 420 0.77 -0.31 22.99
C ILE A 420 1.43 -1.45 22.18
N GLY A 421 1.43 -1.34 20.85
CA GLY A 421 2.03 -2.33 19.93
C GLY A 421 3.53 -2.14 19.70
N LEU A 422 4.06 -0.91 19.82
CA LEU A 422 5.49 -0.63 19.65
C LEU A 422 6.37 -1.48 20.59
N GLU A 423 7.57 -1.82 20.17
CA GLU A 423 8.48 -2.64 20.93
C GLU A 423 8.76 -2.08 22.32
N TYR A 424 9.07 -0.79 22.39
CA TYR A 424 9.21 -0.06 23.64
C TYR A 424 7.98 0.84 23.81
N SER A 425 7.10 0.49 24.74
CA SER A 425 5.93 1.28 25.13
C SER A 425 6.16 1.96 26.48
N PRO A 426 5.75 3.22 26.66
CA PRO A 426 5.86 3.88 27.97
C PRO A 426 4.88 3.31 29.02
N LEU A 427 3.91 2.49 28.60
CA LEU A 427 2.92 1.87 29.49
C LEU A 427 3.40 0.53 30.05
N ASP A 428 3.05 0.23 31.27
CA ASP A 428 3.24 -1.09 31.87
C ASP A 428 2.27 -2.15 31.27
N ARG A 429 2.47 -3.43 31.63
CA ARG A 429 1.63 -4.53 31.11
C ARG A 429 0.16 -4.38 31.49
N ARG A 430 -0.15 -3.90 32.70
CA ARG A 430 -1.53 -3.76 33.19
C ARG A 430 -2.24 -2.63 32.45
N GLN A 431 -1.56 -1.51 32.28
CA GLN A 431 -2.05 -0.36 31.50
C GLN A 431 -2.29 -0.75 30.04
N ARG A 432 -1.31 -1.41 29.39
CA ARG A 432 -1.44 -1.92 28.01
C ARG A 432 -2.64 -2.85 27.86
N LYS A 433 -2.85 -3.77 28.84
CA LYS A 433 -3.99 -4.69 28.79
C LYS A 433 -5.32 -3.94 28.83
N LYS A 434 -5.49 -2.93 29.70
CA LYS A 434 -6.72 -2.12 29.77
C LYS A 434 -7.00 -1.40 28.45
N VAL A 435 -5.97 -0.80 27.85
CA VAL A 435 -6.09 -0.12 26.55
C VAL A 435 -6.44 -1.13 25.46
N LEU A 436 -5.78 -2.29 25.42
CA LEU A 436 -6.04 -3.36 24.46
C LEU A 436 -7.49 -3.89 24.57
N ASP A 437 -7.99 -4.08 25.79
CA ASP A 437 -9.37 -4.54 26.02
C ASP A 437 -10.40 -3.52 25.45
N LEU A 438 -10.13 -2.23 25.58
CA LEU A 438 -10.98 -1.18 24.98
C LEU A 438 -10.90 -1.19 23.45
N VAL A 439 -9.69 -1.23 22.88
CA VAL A 439 -9.46 -1.29 21.43
C VAL A 439 -10.17 -2.52 20.83
N THR A 440 -10.04 -3.68 21.48
CA THR A 440 -10.71 -4.90 21.05
C THR A 440 -12.23 -4.74 21.03
N ARG A 441 -12.78 -4.19 22.09
CA ARG A 441 -14.24 -4.06 22.24
C ARG A 441 -14.86 -3.06 21.27
N GLU A 442 -14.19 -1.93 21.00
CA GLU A 442 -14.80 -0.81 20.26
C GLU A 442 -14.28 -0.68 18.82
N LEU A 443 -13.04 -1.07 18.56
CA LEU A 443 -12.44 -0.81 17.27
C LEU A 443 -12.21 -2.05 16.41
N LEU A 444 -12.04 -3.25 17.02
CA LEU A 444 -11.72 -4.44 16.24
C LEU A 444 -12.90 -4.87 15.37
N THR A 445 -12.60 -5.15 14.11
CA THR A 445 -13.49 -5.74 13.11
C THR A 445 -12.79 -6.92 12.43
N PRO A 446 -13.50 -7.77 11.68
CA PRO A 446 -12.88 -8.82 10.87
C PRO A 446 -11.90 -8.28 9.81
N LYS A 447 -11.94 -6.97 9.51
CA LYS A 447 -11.16 -6.31 8.45
C LYS A 447 -10.19 -5.23 8.98
N GLY A 448 -9.77 -5.33 10.23
CA GLY A 448 -8.86 -4.37 10.88
C GLY A 448 -9.50 -3.53 11.96
N LEU A 449 -8.88 -2.41 12.30
CA LEU A 449 -9.39 -1.52 13.34
C LEU A 449 -10.19 -0.36 12.74
N ARG A 450 -11.37 -0.09 13.29
CA ARG A 450 -12.12 1.15 12.99
C ARG A 450 -11.27 2.37 13.27
N SER A 451 -11.37 3.39 12.43
CA SER A 451 -10.68 4.67 12.61
C SER A 451 -11.30 5.54 13.71
N LEU A 452 -12.51 5.19 14.16
CA LEU A 452 -13.23 5.84 15.25
C LEU A 452 -14.22 4.85 15.89
N SER A 453 -14.41 4.97 17.21
CA SER A 453 -15.40 4.17 17.94
C SER A 453 -16.82 4.42 17.46
N PRO A 454 -17.68 3.37 17.36
CA PRO A 454 -19.11 3.53 17.08
C PRO A 454 -19.88 4.33 18.13
N LYS A 455 -19.29 4.58 19.30
CA LYS A 455 -19.90 5.40 20.36
C LYS A 455 -19.70 6.89 20.16
N SER A 456 -18.81 7.29 19.24
CA SER A 456 -18.60 8.69 18.92
C SER A 456 -19.78 9.25 18.11
N TYR A 457 -20.16 10.49 18.40
CA TYR A 457 -21.15 11.23 17.61
C TYR A 457 -20.68 11.45 16.16
N ALA A 458 -19.38 11.54 15.93
CA ALA A 458 -18.79 11.71 14.62
C ALA A 458 -18.67 10.41 13.81
N TYR A 459 -19.08 9.27 14.36
CA TYR A 459 -18.95 7.96 13.69
C TYR A 459 -19.73 7.87 12.39
N ARG A 460 -19.03 7.52 11.32
CA ARG A 460 -19.55 7.32 9.96
C ARG A 460 -18.96 6.04 9.37
N PRO A 461 -19.70 4.92 9.47
CA PRO A 461 -19.11 3.61 9.14
C PRO A 461 -18.91 3.36 7.65
N THR A 462 -19.65 4.03 6.76
CA THR A 462 -19.73 3.67 5.34
C THR A 462 -19.10 4.76 4.47
N TYR A 463 -18.06 4.40 3.71
CA TYR A 463 -17.35 5.29 2.80
C TYR A 463 -18.02 5.34 1.42
N VAL A 464 -19.05 6.17 1.28
CA VAL A 464 -19.87 6.36 0.07
C VAL A 464 -20.22 7.82 -0.14
N GLY A 465 -20.83 8.13 -1.29
CA GLY A 465 -21.34 9.44 -1.62
C GLY A 465 -20.36 10.28 -2.46
N ASP A 466 -20.61 11.58 -2.53
CA ASP A 466 -19.78 12.54 -3.25
C ASP A 466 -18.40 12.74 -2.59
N PRO A 467 -17.46 13.46 -3.23
CA PRO A 467 -16.12 13.65 -2.68
C PRO A 467 -16.11 14.27 -1.27
N VAL A 468 -16.98 15.23 -0.98
CA VAL A 468 -17.05 15.89 0.34
C VAL A 468 -17.56 14.93 1.42
N GLN A 469 -18.60 14.16 1.12
CA GLN A 469 -19.14 13.15 2.03
C GLN A 469 -18.10 12.08 2.35
N ARG A 470 -17.32 11.66 1.35
CA ARG A 470 -16.24 10.69 1.53
C ARG A 470 -15.11 11.25 2.39
N GLU A 471 -14.70 12.51 2.20
CA GLU A 471 -13.68 13.14 3.05
C GLU A 471 -14.12 13.18 4.52
N TYR A 472 -15.37 13.52 4.81
CA TYR A 472 -15.89 13.45 6.19
C TYR A 472 -15.90 12.04 6.77
N THR A 473 -15.92 11.01 5.93
CA THR A 473 -16.05 9.61 6.39
C THR A 473 -14.69 8.93 6.55
N VAL A 474 -13.72 9.26 5.71
CA VAL A 474 -12.49 8.48 5.49
C VAL A 474 -11.73 8.09 6.77
N HIS A 475 -11.78 8.93 7.82
CA HIS A 475 -11.15 8.68 9.12
C HIS A 475 -12.13 8.69 10.31
N GLN A 476 -13.44 8.55 10.04
CA GLN A 476 -14.48 8.64 11.05
C GLN A 476 -15.30 7.33 11.20
N GLY A 477 -14.69 6.19 10.94
CA GLY A 477 -15.38 4.91 11.13
C GLY A 477 -14.84 3.74 10.32
N PRO A 478 -14.49 3.90 9.02
CA PRO A 478 -13.97 2.79 8.23
C PRO A 478 -12.78 2.08 8.89
N ALA A 479 -12.76 0.76 8.76
CA ALA A 479 -11.71 -0.07 9.31
C ALA A 479 -10.44 -0.03 8.45
N ARG A 480 -9.28 -0.03 9.10
CA ARG A 480 -7.94 0.06 8.51
C ARG A 480 -7.16 -1.22 8.76
N PRO A 481 -6.89 -2.03 7.75
CA PRO A 481 -6.15 -3.29 7.92
C PRO A 481 -4.73 -3.12 8.46
N TRP A 482 -4.00 -2.07 8.06
CA TRP A 482 -2.62 -1.86 8.51
C TRP A 482 -2.47 -1.71 10.03
N LEU A 483 -3.49 -1.16 10.69
CA LEU A 483 -3.51 -1.02 12.15
C LEU A 483 -3.64 -2.37 12.86
N PHE A 484 -4.09 -3.40 12.16
CA PHE A 484 -4.16 -4.75 12.71
C PHE A 484 -2.77 -5.32 13.05
N GLY A 485 -1.72 -4.92 12.32
CA GLY A 485 -0.36 -5.31 12.65
C GLY A 485 0.08 -4.83 14.05
N PHE A 486 -0.19 -3.56 14.37
CA PHE A 486 0.08 -3.01 15.71
C PHE A 486 -0.82 -3.60 16.79
N TYR A 487 -2.07 -3.89 16.47
CA TYR A 487 -2.97 -4.59 17.37
C TYR A 487 -2.45 -6.01 17.69
N ALA A 488 -2.01 -6.75 16.70
CA ALA A 488 -1.44 -8.09 16.87
C ALA A 488 -0.17 -8.04 17.74
N ASP A 489 0.75 -7.08 17.49
CA ASP A 489 1.93 -6.88 18.32
C ASP A 489 1.56 -6.58 19.79
N ALA A 490 0.56 -5.72 20.02
CA ALA A 490 0.05 -5.44 21.36
C ALA A 490 -0.55 -6.70 22.01
N TYR A 491 -1.28 -7.48 21.24
CA TYR A 491 -1.92 -8.71 21.70
C TYR A 491 -0.86 -9.75 22.14
N PHE A 492 0.18 -9.95 21.34
CA PHE A 492 1.30 -10.84 21.68
C PHE A 492 2.06 -10.38 22.94
N LYS A 493 2.23 -9.07 23.14
CA LYS A 493 2.89 -8.52 24.35
C LYS A 493 2.10 -8.74 25.63
N VAL A 494 0.78 -8.77 25.52
CA VAL A 494 -0.10 -8.99 26.69
C VAL A 494 -0.29 -10.48 26.97
N PHE A 495 -0.53 -11.29 25.94
CA PHE A 495 -0.94 -12.68 26.05
C PHE A 495 0.15 -13.70 25.68
N GLY A 496 1.27 -13.24 25.09
CA GLY A 496 2.34 -14.14 24.65
C GLY A 496 1.86 -15.13 23.60
N VAL A 497 2.42 -16.32 23.63
CA VAL A 497 2.10 -17.43 22.71
C VAL A 497 0.62 -17.82 22.76
N SER A 498 -0.03 -17.73 23.93
CA SER A 498 -1.47 -18.05 24.07
C SER A 498 -2.40 -17.16 23.22
N GLY A 499 -1.91 -16.01 22.79
CA GLY A 499 -2.63 -15.10 21.90
C GLY A 499 -2.61 -15.47 20.42
N VAL A 500 -1.71 -16.35 19.99
CA VAL A 500 -1.44 -16.64 18.57
C VAL A 500 -2.69 -17.14 17.86
N GLY A 501 -3.38 -18.13 18.41
CA GLY A 501 -4.58 -18.71 17.78
C GLY A 501 -5.74 -17.72 17.60
N PHE A 502 -5.81 -16.66 18.40
CA PHE A 502 -6.78 -15.59 18.17
C PHE A 502 -6.40 -14.74 16.95
N ILE A 503 -5.14 -14.32 16.85
CA ILE A 503 -4.65 -13.52 15.73
C ILE A 503 -4.72 -14.32 14.42
N GLU A 504 -4.41 -15.61 14.42
CA GLU A 504 -4.59 -16.49 13.24
C GLU A 504 -6.03 -16.51 12.74
N ARG A 505 -7.00 -16.69 13.64
CA ARG A 505 -8.42 -16.64 13.26
C ARG A 505 -8.84 -15.30 12.66
N MET A 506 -8.28 -14.20 13.16
CA MET A 506 -8.53 -12.88 12.59
C MET A 506 -7.92 -12.74 11.18
N LEU A 507 -6.73 -13.31 10.95
CA LEU A 507 -6.07 -13.31 9.63
C LEU A 507 -6.87 -14.10 8.59
N ILE A 508 -7.51 -15.21 8.95
CA ILE A 508 -8.40 -15.98 8.06
C ILE A 508 -9.53 -15.09 7.52
N GLY A 509 -10.01 -14.11 8.30
CA GLY A 509 -11.02 -13.15 7.85
C GLY A 509 -10.65 -12.31 6.62
N TYR A 510 -9.38 -12.32 6.19
CA TYR A 510 -8.92 -11.65 4.98
C TYR A 510 -8.85 -12.58 3.75
N GLU A 511 -9.01 -13.89 3.90
CA GLU A 511 -8.88 -14.83 2.77
C GLU A 511 -9.94 -14.59 1.70
N ASP A 512 -11.17 -14.24 2.10
CA ASP A 512 -12.26 -13.94 1.18
C ASP A 512 -11.94 -12.73 0.28
N GLU A 513 -11.12 -11.79 0.76
CA GLU A 513 -10.70 -10.61 0.00
C GLU A 513 -9.82 -10.96 -1.20
N MET A 514 -9.21 -12.14 -1.20
CA MET A 514 -8.34 -12.58 -2.30
C MET A 514 -9.10 -12.81 -3.61
N THR A 515 -10.42 -12.87 -3.55
CA THR A 515 -11.30 -13.02 -4.72
C THR A 515 -12.17 -11.79 -4.99
N GLU A 516 -12.09 -10.78 -4.12
CA GLU A 516 -12.89 -9.56 -4.21
C GLU A 516 -12.02 -8.36 -4.69
N GLY A 517 -12.67 -7.30 -5.15
CA GLY A 517 -12.04 -6.03 -5.49
C GLY A 517 -10.84 -6.15 -6.44
N CYS A 518 -9.62 -6.02 -5.90
CA CYS A 518 -8.37 -6.33 -6.59
C CYS A 518 -7.92 -7.73 -6.17
N ILE A 519 -8.08 -8.70 -7.05
CA ILE A 519 -7.79 -10.12 -6.78
C ILE A 519 -6.38 -10.30 -6.24
N GLY A 520 -6.28 -10.97 -5.09
CA GLY A 520 -5.02 -11.26 -4.41
C GLY A 520 -4.43 -10.09 -3.64
N SER A 521 -5.21 -9.03 -3.34
CA SER A 521 -4.76 -7.85 -2.59
C SER A 521 -5.79 -7.37 -1.57
N LEU A 522 -5.48 -6.27 -0.86
CA LEU A 522 -6.32 -5.70 0.18
C LEU A 522 -6.70 -4.25 -0.16
N SER A 523 -7.97 -3.93 -0.04
CA SER A 523 -8.50 -2.58 -0.22
C SER A 523 -7.93 -1.61 0.83
N GLU A 524 -7.94 -0.31 0.53
CA GLU A 524 -7.42 0.74 1.41
C GLU A 524 -8.09 0.76 2.77
N MET A 525 -9.38 0.56 2.78
CA MET A 525 -10.22 0.51 3.98
C MET A 525 -11.42 -0.38 3.74
N TYR A 526 -12.12 -0.70 4.82
CA TYR A 526 -13.37 -1.43 4.80
C TYR A 526 -14.43 -0.64 5.57
N ASP A 527 -15.70 -0.76 5.18
CA ASP A 527 -16.78 -0.14 5.95
C ASP A 527 -16.68 -0.58 7.42
N GLY A 528 -16.94 0.33 8.36
CA GLY A 528 -16.81 0.06 9.80
C GLY A 528 -17.87 -0.88 10.37
N ASN A 529 -18.96 -1.12 9.61
CA ASN A 529 -20.06 -2.01 9.97
C ASN A 529 -20.26 -3.12 8.90
N PRO A 530 -20.90 -4.24 9.25
CA PRO A 530 -21.23 -5.27 8.27
C PRO A 530 -21.99 -4.71 7.05
N PRO A 531 -21.70 -5.22 5.85
CA PRO A 531 -20.89 -6.39 5.52
C PRO A 531 -19.39 -6.12 5.39
N TYR A 532 -18.85 -4.99 5.86
CA TYR A 532 -17.42 -4.63 5.81
C TYR A 532 -16.88 -4.56 4.37
N THR A 533 -17.61 -3.90 3.49
CA THR A 533 -17.25 -3.78 2.07
C THR A 533 -15.94 -3.02 1.90
N GLY A 534 -15.05 -3.53 1.03
CA GLY A 534 -13.80 -2.88 0.65
C GLY A 534 -14.04 -1.55 -0.07
N ARG A 535 -13.30 -0.50 0.32
CA ARG A 535 -13.44 0.88 -0.17
C ARG A 535 -12.08 1.52 -0.44
N GLY A 536 -12.12 2.70 -1.07
CA GLY A 536 -10.93 3.46 -1.40
C GLY A 536 -10.12 2.84 -2.53
N ALA A 537 -8.79 2.95 -2.48
CA ALA A 537 -7.89 2.30 -3.41
C ALA A 537 -8.03 0.77 -3.28
N VAL A 538 -8.09 0.08 -4.40
CA VAL A 538 -8.38 -1.37 -4.43
C VAL A 538 -7.23 -2.24 -3.92
N SER A 539 -6.03 -1.66 -3.84
CA SER A 539 -4.82 -2.36 -3.40
C SER A 539 -3.86 -1.35 -2.77
N THR A 540 -3.46 -1.53 -1.51
CA THR A 540 -2.55 -0.63 -0.81
C THR A 540 -1.39 -1.35 -0.14
N ALA A 541 -0.20 -0.80 -0.32
CA ALA A 541 1.05 -1.40 0.12
C ALA A 541 1.12 -1.58 1.64
N LYS A 542 0.72 -0.57 2.42
CA LYS A 542 0.75 -0.65 3.88
C LYS A 542 -0.17 -1.74 4.46
N ASN A 543 -1.36 -1.95 3.85
CA ASN A 543 -2.26 -3.01 4.29
C ASN A 543 -1.68 -4.39 3.98
N VAL A 544 -1.21 -4.59 2.74
CA VAL A 544 -0.55 -5.85 2.34
C VAL A 544 0.70 -6.09 3.19
N GLY A 545 1.52 -5.06 3.39
CA GLY A 545 2.76 -5.15 4.19
C GLY A 545 2.50 -5.52 5.65
N GLU A 546 1.57 -4.84 6.32
CA GLU A 546 1.29 -5.11 7.74
C GLU A 546 0.64 -6.47 7.98
N ILE A 547 -0.20 -6.95 7.07
CA ILE A 547 -0.73 -8.32 7.16
C ILE A 547 0.39 -9.36 6.91
N LEU A 548 1.28 -9.14 5.94
CA LEU A 548 2.45 -10.02 5.73
C LEU A 548 3.39 -10.02 6.94
N ARG A 549 3.66 -8.85 7.54
CA ARG A 549 4.46 -8.74 8.77
C ARG A 549 3.81 -9.51 9.92
N THR A 550 2.50 -9.43 10.05
CA THR A 550 1.74 -10.16 11.08
C THR A 550 1.81 -11.68 10.86
N LEU A 551 1.64 -12.14 9.61
CA LEU A 551 1.79 -13.56 9.25
C LEU A 551 3.18 -14.09 9.60
N LYS A 552 4.24 -13.30 9.35
CA LYS A 552 5.60 -13.67 9.74
C LYS A 552 5.74 -13.78 11.26
N ASN A 553 5.25 -12.80 12.02
CA ASN A 553 5.30 -12.81 13.49
C ASN A 553 4.56 -14.03 14.07
N VAL A 554 3.40 -14.38 13.53
CA VAL A 554 2.65 -15.58 13.91
C VAL A 554 3.46 -16.85 13.65
N LYS A 555 4.06 -16.96 12.47
CA LYS A 555 4.90 -18.12 12.11
C LYS A 555 6.12 -18.28 13.03
N GLU A 556 6.74 -17.18 13.42
CA GLU A 556 7.89 -17.17 14.33
C GLU A 556 7.48 -17.61 15.74
N LEU A 557 6.36 -17.11 16.27
CA LEU A 557 5.84 -17.49 17.58
C LEU A 557 5.39 -18.96 17.62
N ASN A 558 4.76 -19.48 16.57
CA ASN A 558 4.39 -20.90 16.46
C ASN A 558 5.64 -21.82 16.49
N LYS A 559 6.74 -21.42 15.85
CA LYS A 559 8.00 -22.19 15.93
C LYS A 559 8.55 -22.24 17.35
N LEU A 560 8.53 -21.13 18.09
CA LEU A 560 8.97 -21.09 19.48
C LEU A 560 8.12 -22.00 20.36
N GLN A 561 6.81 -22.01 20.17
CA GLN A 561 5.89 -22.90 20.91
C GLN A 561 6.21 -24.38 20.66
N THR A 562 6.53 -24.75 19.42
CA THR A 562 6.89 -26.15 19.08
C THR A 562 8.18 -26.56 19.80
N LEU A 563 9.21 -25.71 19.82
CA LEU A 563 10.47 -25.97 20.50
C LEU A 563 10.30 -26.13 22.03
N GLU A 564 9.55 -25.23 22.68
CA GLU A 564 9.25 -25.32 24.12
C GLU A 564 8.48 -26.61 24.46
N THR A 565 7.62 -27.09 23.56
CA THR A 565 6.88 -28.34 23.76
C THR A 565 7.77 -29.58 23.60
N GLU A 566 8.77 -29.51 22.71
CA GLU A 566 9.74 -30.59 22.50
C GLU A 566 10.75 -30.67 23.64
N GLU A 567 11.23 -29.56 24.19
CA GLU A 567 12.14 -29.50 25.34
C GLU A 567 11.48 -29.92 26.67
N SER A 568 10.14 -29.82 26.75
CA SER A 568 9.37 -30.23 27.93
C SER A 568 8.93 -31.70 27.92
N LYS A 569 9.25 -32.48 26.89
CA LYS A 569 9.06 -33.92 26.74
C LYS A 569 10.37 -34.68 26.99
#